data_e5a995a6ba63e95f7600af9db84807dc
#
_entry.id   e5a995a6ba63e95f7600af9db84807dc
#
_cell.length_a   1.000
_cell.length_b   1.000
_cell.length_c   1.000
_cell.angle_alpha   90.00
_cell.angle_beta   90.00
_cell.angle_gamma   90.00
#
_symmetry.space_group_name_H-M   'P 1'
#
loop_
_entity.id
_entity.type
_entity.pdbx_description
1 polymer ?
#
loop_
_entity_poly.entity_id
_entity_poly.type
_entity_poly.pdbx_seq_one_letter_code
_entity_poly.pdbx_strand_id
1 'polypeptide(L)'
;FVTHDQEEALAMSDWIFVMNDGEIVQSGTPVDIYDEPINHFVATFIGESNILPGKMIEDYLVEFNGKRFEAVDGGMRPNEAVEVVIRPEDLRITLPEEGKLQVKVDTQLFRGVHYEIIAYDELGNEWMIHSTRKAIVGEEIGLHFEPEDIHIMRLNETEEEFDARIEEYVEVEEQEAGLINAIEEERDEENNL
;
A
#
# COMPACT_ATOMS: atom_id res chain seq x y z
N PHE A 1 -1.87 27.93 -3.05
CA PHE A 1 -0.60 27.72 -3.73
C PHE A 1 -0.79 26.59 -4.75
N VAL A 2 -0.37 26.77 -5.97
CA VAL A 2 -0.50 25.77 -7.04
C VAL A 2 0.89 25.44 -7.54
N THR A 3 1.24 24.17 -7.55
CA THR A 3 2.52 23.65 -8.02
C THR A 3 2.34 22.36 -8.80
N HIS A 4 3.31 22.02 -9.61
CA HIS A 4 3.46 20.69 -10.22
C HIS A 4 4.64 19.91 -9.60
N ASP A 5 5.28 20.49 -8.60
CA ASP A 5 6.36 19.86 -7.83
C ASP A 5 5.77 19.16 -6.62
N GLN A 6 5.81 17.84 -6.62
CA GLN A 6 5.22 17.00 -5.59
C GLN A 6 5.97 17.14 -4.25
N GLU A 7 7.30 17.22 -4.29
CA GLU A 7 8.12 17.37 -3.09
C GLU A 7 7.81 18.69 -2.38
N GLU A 8 7.63 19.77 -3.16
CA GLU A 8 7.22 21.07 -2.64
C GLU A 8 5.82 21.01 -2.01
N ALA A 9 4.86 20.35 -2.69
CA ALA A 9 3.51 20.20 -2.18
C ALA A 9 3.49 19.43 -0.86
N LEU A 10 4.14 18.27 -0.81
CA LEU A 10 4.21 17.41 0.38
C LEU A 10 4.92 18.08 1.56
N ALA A 11 5.99 18.84 1.30
CA ALA A 11 6.80 19.46 2.36
C ALA A 11 6.22 20.75 2.94
N MET A 12 5.40 21.49 2.19
CA MET A 12 4.97 22.86 2.55
C MET A 12 3.48 23.02 2.80
N SER A 13 2.67 21.98 2.55
CA SER A 13 1.21 22.08 2.67
C SER A 13 0.71 21.41 3.95
N ASP A 14 -0.33 21.97 4.55
CA ASP A 14 -1.13 21.32 5.59
C ASP A 14 -2.24 20.46 4.98
N TRP A 15 -2.67 20.83 3.75
CA TRP A 15 -3.73 20.15 2.99
C TRP A 15 -3.44 20.24 1.49
N ILE A 16 -3.60 19.13 0.78
CA ILE A 16 -3.34 19.00 -0.65
C ILE A 16 -4.63 18.67 -1.40
N PHE A 17 -4.81 19.27 -2.56
CA PHE A 17 -5.81 18.91 -3.55
C PHE A 17 -5.10 18.43 -4.80
N VAL A 18 -5.19 17.14 -5.09
CA VAL A 18 -4.66 16.55 -6.32
C VAL A 18 -5.67 16.76 -7.43
N MET A 19 -5.25 17.40 -8.51
CA MET A 19 -6.13 17.73 -9.63
C MET A 19 -5.68 17.01 -10.91
N ASN A 20 -6.65 16.49 -11.66
CA ASN A 20 -6.45 15.96 -12.99
C ASN A 20 -7.55 16.44 -13.93
N ASP A 21 -7.20 16.89 -15.12
CA ASP A 21 -8.13 17.39 -16.15
C ASP A 21 -9.16 18.43 -15.65
N GLY A 22 -8.78 19.23 -14.62
CA GLY A 22 -9.62 20.29 -14.06
C GLY A 22 -10.55 19.84 -12.93
N GLU A 23 -10.54 18.57 -12.57
CA GLU A 23 -11.30 18.00 -11.45
C GLU A 23 -10.38 17.65 -10.28
N ILE A 24 -10.90 17.74 -9.06
CA ILE A 24 -10.20 17.26 -7.86
C ILE A 24 -10.37 15.73 -7.85
N VAL A 25 -9.24 15.02 -7.79
CA VAL A 25 -9.22 13.56 -7.78
C VAL A 25 -9.13 13.02 -6.36
N GLN A 26 -8.36 13.72 -5.51
CA GLN A 26 -8.22 13.38 -4.09
C GLN A 26 -7.82 14.63 -3.30
N SER A 27 -8.25 14.72 -2.06
CA SER A 27 -7.82 15.76 -1.13
C SER A 27 -7.51 15.17 0.25
N GLY A 28 -6.53 15.73 0.95
CA GLY A 28 -6.12 15.21 2.26
C GLY A 28 -4.85 15.89 2.78
N THR A 29 -4.38 15.39 3.93
CA THR A 29 -3.06 15.79 4.42
C THR A 29 -1.95 15.22 3.51
N PRO A 30 -0.74 15.77 3.54
CA PRO A 30 0.39 15.20 2.78
C PRO A 30 0.62 13.71 3.03
N VAL A 31 0.45 13.26 4.28
CA VAL A 31 0.62 11.87 4.69
C VAL A 31 -0.48 11.00 4.08
N ASP A 32 -1.74 11.39 4.23
CA ASP A 32 -2.88 10.62 3.69
C ASP A 32 -2.78 10.45 2.17
N ILE A 33 -2.44 11.52 1.45
CA ILE A 33 -2.29 11.48 -0.02
C ILE A 33 -1.13 10.58 -0.45
N TYR A 34 -0.06 10.52 0.35
CA TYR A 34 1.12 9.71 0.04
C TYR A 34 0.89 8.22 0.38
N ASP A 35 0.38 7.95 1.57
CA ASP A 35 0.22 6.59 2.10
C ASP A 35 -1.02 5.89 1.53
N GLU A 36 -2.12 6.64 1.31
CA GLU A 36 -3.42 6.12 0.88
C GLU A 36 -3.91 6.76 -0.43
N PRO A 37 -3.16 6.65 -1.54
CA PRO A 37 -3.62 7.14 -2.84
C PRO A 37 -4.85 6.34 -3.29
N ILE A 38 -5.91 7.03 -3.73
CA ILE A 38 -7.17 6.37 -4.11
C ILE A 38 -7.09 5.64 -5.46
N ASN A 39 -6.14 5.99 -6.31
CA ASN A 39 -5.99 5.39 -7.63
C ASN A 39 -4.57 5.52 -8.19
N HIS A 40 -4.34 4.81 -9.29
CA HIS A 40 -3.07 4.76 -9.99
C HIS A 40 -2.49 6.14 -10.33
N PHE A 41 -3.36 7.10 -10.73
CA PHE A 41 -2.90 8.45 -11.07
C PHE A 41 -2.30 9.14 -9.84
N VAL A 42 -3.01 9.15 -8.71
CA VAL A 42 -2.51 9.78 -7.48
C VAL A 42 -1.25 9.09 -7.00
N ALA A 43 -1.24 7.75 -6.95
CA ALA A 43 -0.08 6.98 -6.50
C ALA A 43 1.21 7.32 -7.28
N THR A 44 1.11 7.43 -8.61
CA THR A 44 2.25 7.73 -9.48
C THR A 44 2.56 9.22 -9.59
N PHE A 45 1.55 10.08 -9.40
CA PHE A 45 1.75 11.52 -9.44
C PHE A 45 2.46 12.06 -8.19
N ILE A 46 2.13 11.50 -7.01
CA ILE A 46 2.68 11.99 -5.73
C ILE A 46 4.07 11.43 -5.42
N GLY A 47 4.40 10.26 -5.91
CA GLY A 47 5.69 9.62 -5.65
C GLY A 47 5.92 8.38 -6.49
N GLU A 48 7.14 7.89 -6.46
CA GLU A 48 7.47 6.63 -7.09
C GLU A 48 6.79 5.46 -6.36
N SER A 49 6.30 4.47 -7.11
CA SER A 49 5.51 3.36 -6.57
C SER A 49 5.70 2.09 -7.38
N ASN A 50 5.76 0.96 -6.70
CA ASN A 50 5.55 -0.33 -7.32
C ASN A 50 4.04 -0.59 -7.33
N ILE A 51 3.43 -0.68 -8.50
CA ILE A 51 1.99 -0.93 -8.66
C ILE A 51 1.80 -2.22 -9.43
N LEU A 52 1.11 -3.17 -8.81
CA LEU A 52 0.86 -4.49 -9.39
C LEU A 52 -0.63 -4.81 -9.39
N PRO A 53 -1.09 -5.53 -10.42
CA PRO A 53 -2.44 -6.07 -10.39
C PRO A 53 -2.57 -7.11 -9.27
N GLY A 54 -3.65 -7.02 -8.52
CA GLY A 54 -3.95 -7.91 -7.42
C GLY A 54 -5.42 -8.32 -7.39
N LYS A 55 -5.74 -9.14 -6.43
CA LYS A 55 -7.09 -9.60 -6.16
C LYS A 55 -7.29 -9.70 -4.65
N MET A 56 -8.29 -9.01 -4.13
CA MET A 56 -8.69 -9.16 -2.75
C MET A 56 -9.24 -10.56 -2.50
N ILE A 57 -8.74 -11.30 -1.54
CA ILE A 57 -9.23 -12.64 -1.20
C ILE A 57 -10.33 -12.54 -0.14
N GLU A 58 -10.02 -11.83 0.91
CA GLU A 58 -10.89 -11.44 2.02
C GLU A 58 -10.26 -10.22 2.70
N ASP A 59 -10.93 -9.61 3.66
CA ASP A 59 -10.36 -8.49 4.39
C ASP A 59 -8.99 -8.86 4.98
N TYR A 60 -8.04 -7.96 4.88
CA TYR A 60 -6.64 -8.14 5.31
C TYR A 60 -5.84 -9.19 4.53
N LEU A 61 -6.37 -9.75 3.41
CA LEU A 61 -5.68 -10.76 2.63
C LEU A 61 -5.79 -10.48 1.12
N VAL A 62 -4.69 -10.13 0.50
CA VAL A 62 -4.58 -9.84 -0.94
C VAL A 62 -3.69 -10.85 -1.66
N GLU A 63 -4.06 -11.19 -2.88
CA GLU A 63 -3.24 -12.01 -3.78
C GLU A 63 -2.66 -11.15 -4.90
N PHE A 64 -1.35 -11.08 -4.98
CA PHE A 64 -0.62 -10.47 -6.10
C PHE A 64 0.69 -11.21 -6.33
N ASN A 65 1.27 -11.05 -7.50
CA ASN A 65 2.51 -11.73 -7.87
C ASN A 65 2.47 -13.27 -7.64
N GLY A 66 1.29 -13.88 -7.79
CA GLY A 66 1.08 -15.32 -7.61
C GLY A 66 1.14 -15.83 -6.16
N LYS A 67 1.18 -14.94 -5.18
CA LYS A 67 1.23 -15.25 -3.74
C LYS A 67 0.18 -14.46 -2.97
N ARG A 68 -0.14 -14.95 -1.77
CA ARG A 68 -1.06 -14.26 -0.84
C ARG A 68 -0.25 -13.58 0.25
N PHE A 69 -0.67 -12.35 0.57
CA PHE A 69 -0.02 -11.51 1.58
C PHE A 69 -1.08 -10.92 2.50
N GLU A 70 -0.74 -10.86 3.78
CA GLU A 70 -1.50 -10.08 4.74
C GLU A 70 -1.32 -8.59 4.41
N ALA A 71 -2.39 -7.81 4.59
CA ALA A 71 -2.46 -6.37 4.40
C ALA A 71 -3.31 -5.76 5.51
N VAL A 72 -3.43 -4.45 5.55
CA VAL A 72 -4.25 -3.73 6.54
C VAL A 72 -5.57 -3.21 5.97
N ASP A 73 -5.75 -3.29 4.66
CA ASP A 73 -6.95 -2.83 3.97
C ASP A 73 -8.09 -3.85 4.01
N GLY A 74 -9.30 -3.34 4.16
CA GLY A 74 -10.54 -4.11 4.16
C GLY A 74 -11.68 -3.40 3.43
N GLY A 75 -12.91 -3.91 3.57
CA GLY A 75 -14.12 -3.33 2.98
C GLY A 75 -14.26 -3.56 1.47
N MET A 76 -13.49 -4.48 0.89
CA MET A 76 -13.54 -4.85 -0.52
C MET A 76 -14.21 -6.22 -0.69
N ARG A 77 -14.81 -6.43 -1.86
CA ARG A 77 -15.50 -7.71 -2.13
C ARG A 77 -14.49 -8.85 -2.32
N PRO A 78 -14.78 -10.05 -1.81
CA PRO A 78 -13.97 -11.22 -2.10
C PRO A 78 -13.82 -11.46 -3.61
N ASN A 79 -12.58 -11.69 -4.05
CA ASN A 79 -12.16 -11.83 -5.45
C ASN A 79 -12.30 -10.56 -6.31
N GLU A 80 -12.44 -9.38 -5.71
CA GLU A 80 -12.39 -8.11 -6.42
C GLU A 80 -11.00 -7.88 -7.00
N ALA A 81 -10.93 -7.42 -8.25
CA ALA A 81 -9.69 -7.00 -8.88
C ALA A 81 -9.28 -5.63 -8.32
N VAL A 82 -8.02 -5.53 -7.90
CA VAL A 82 -7.44 -4.35 -7.25
C VAL A 82 -6.07 -4.04 -7.83
N GLU A 83 -5.54 -2.87 -7.53
CA GLU A 83 -4.12 -2.55 -7.66
C GLU A 83 -3.46 -2.52 -6.28
N VAL A 84 -2.29 -3.13 -6.18
CA VAL A 84 -1.48 -3.15 -4.96
C VAL A 84 -0.33 -2.17 -5.13
N VAL A 85 -0.19 -1.27 -4.19
CA VAL A 85 0.88 -0.27 -4.14
C VAL A 85 1.85 -0.62 -3.02
N ILE A 86 3.14 -0.62 -3.33
CA ILE A 86 4.22 -0.70 -2.34
C ILE A 86 5.25 0.37 -2.68
N ARG A 87 5.60 1.22 -1.71
CA ARG A 87 6.58 2.27 -1.92
C ARG A 87 7.99 1.68 -2.03
N PRO A 88 8.87 2.22 -2.88
CA PRO A 88 10.24 1.73 -3.05
C PRO A 88 11.07 1.73 -1.76
N GLU A 89 10.85 2.67 -0.87
CA GLU A 89 11.53 2.83 0.42
C GLU A 89 11.11 1.81 1.48
N ASP A 90 9.90 1.22 1.34
CA ASP A 90 9.37 0.22 2.28
C ASP A 90 9.90 -1.18 1.97
N LEU A 91 10.46 -1.37 0.78
CA LEU A 91 11.06 -2.63 0.38
C LEU A 91 12.44 -2.82 1.03
N ARG A 92 12.55 -3.79 1.92
CA ARG A 92 13.81 -4.15 2.57
C ARG A 92 14.49 -5.29 1.84
N ILE A 93 15.77 -5.12 1.51
CA ILE A 93 16.60 -6.16 0.90
C ILE A 93 17.03 -7.15 1.95
N THR A 94 16.79 -8.44 1.69
CA THR A 94 17.18 -9.59 2.51
C THR A 94 17.92 -10.62 1.68
N LEU A 95 18.30 -11.75 2.30
CA LEU A 95 18.73 -12.93 1.55
C LEU A 95 17.53 -13.48 0.74
N PRO A 96 17.78 -14.09 -0.42
CA PRO A 96 16.70 -14.61 -1.27
C PRO A 96 15.70 -15.51 -0.54
N GLU A 97 16.21 -16.39 0.32
CA GLU A 97 15.41 -17.34 1.11
C GLU A 97 14.61 -16.71 2.27
N GLU A 98 14.95 -15.49 2.68
CA GLU A 98 14.29 -14.76 3.76
C GLU A 98 13.24 -13.77 3.23
N GLY A 99 13.26 -13.46 1.93
CA GLY A 99 12.35 -12.53 1.30
C GLY A 99 10.95 -13.11 1.06
N LYS A 100 9.94 -12.29 1.18
CA LYS A 100 8.57 -12.63 0.75
C LYS A 100 8.50 -12.80 -0.78
N LEU A 101 9.33 -12.04 -1.51
CA LEU A 101 9.54 -12.14 -2.95
C LEU A 101 11.04 -12.29 -3.24
N GLN A 102 11.35 -12.89 -4.39
CA GLN A 102 12.71 -13.01 -4.90
C GLN A 102 12.82 -12.25 -6.21
N VAL A 103 13.84 -11.42 -6.33
CA VAL A 103 14.06 -10.59 -7.51
C VAL A 103 15.55 -10.62 -7.90
N LYS A 104 15.80 -10.42 -9.18
CA LYS A 104 17.16 -10.28 -9.71
C LYS A 104 17.46 -8.84 -10.03
N VAL A 105 18.54 -8.31 -9.46
CA VAL A 105 18.98 -6.93 -9.66
C VAL A 105 19.43 -6.71 -11.10
N ASP A 106 18.81 -5.76 -11.77
CA ASP A 106 19.15 -5.37 -13.14
C ASP A 106 20.05 -4.13 -13.18
N THR A 107 19.63 -3.05 -12.50
CA THR A 107 20.41 -1.81 -12.43
C THR A 107 20.41 -1.21 -11.04
N GLN A 108 21.34 -0.30 -10.79
CA GLN A 108 21.33 0.55 -9.62
C GLN A 108 21.96 1.90 -9.92
N LEU A 109 21.39 2.96 -9.34
CA LEU A 109 21.87 4.32 -9.46
C LEU A 109 21.92 4.98 -8.08
N PHE A 110 23.03 5.64 -7.76
CA PHE A 110 23.15 6.42 -6.52
C PHE A 110 22.49 7.80 -6.70
N ARG A 111 21.48 8.09 -5.90
CA ARG A 111 20.72 9.35 -5.90
C ARG A 111 21.17 10.37 -4.86
N GLY A 112 22.33 10.16 -4.23
CA GLY A 112 22.90 11.04 -3.21
C GLY A 112 22.61 10.60 -1.78
N VAL A 113 21.39 10.17 -1.45
CA VAL A 113 20.98 9.68 -0.12
C VAL A 113 20.64 8.19 -0.09
N HIS A 114 20.22 7.63 -1.22
CA HIS A 114 19.91 6.21 -1.39
C HIS A 114 20.38 5.71 -2.75
N TYR A 115 20.37 4.40 -2.92
CA TYR A 115 20.45 3.72 -4.21
C TYR A 115 19.03 3.42 -4.69
N GLU A 116 18.70 3.87 -5.88
CA GLU A 116 17.56 3.42 -6.66
C GLU A 116 17.99 2.14 -7.37
N ILE A 117 17.32 1.05 -7.06
CA ILE A 117 17.63 -0.28 -7.58
C ILE A 117 16.43 -0.75 -8.38
N ILE A 118 16.67 -1.17 -9.61
CA ILE A 118 15.66 -1.83 -10.44
C ILE A 118 15.98 -3.33 -10.48
N ALA A 119 14.98 -4.13 -10.18
CA ALA A 119 15.08 -5.57 -10.18
C ALA A 119 13.85 -6.21 -10.83
N TYR A 120 13.95 -7.45 -11.27
CA TYR A 120 12.85 -8.19 -11.89
C TYR A 120 12.61 -9.51 -11.15
N ASP A 121 11.34 -9.84 -10.96
CA ASP A 121 10.95 -11.13 -10.42
C ASP A 121 10.85 -12.21 -11.51
N GLU A 122 10.54 -13.45 -11.12
CA GLU A 122 10.40 -14.59 -12.04
C GLU A 122 9.25 -14.43 -13.03
N LEU A 123 8.24 -13.62 -12.71
CA LEU A 123 7.09 -13.32 -13.58
C LEU A 123 7.40 -12.20 -14.56
N GLY A 124 8.54 -11.50 -14.40
CA GLY A 124 8.97 -10.39 -15.22
C GLY A 124 8.42 -9.03 -14.76
N ASN A 125 7.85 -8.93 -13.57
CA ASN A 125 7.46 -7.65 -13.00
C ASN A 125 8.70 -6.89 -12.57
N GLU A 126 8.70 -5.59 -12.85
CA GLU A 126 9.73 -4.66 -12.41
C GLU A 126 9.48 -4.23 -10.96
N TRP A 127 10.54 -4.19 -10.18
CA TRP A 127 10.55 -3.70 -8.80
C TRP A 127 11.57 -2.59 -8.65
N MET A 128 11.11 -1.42 -8.23
CA MET A 128 11.94 -0.31 -7.81
C MET A 128 12.14 -0.37 -6.30
N ILE A 129 13.37 -0.26 -5.85
CA ILE A 129 13.75 -0.35 -4.43
C ILE A 129 14.64 0.84 -4.08
N HIS A 130 14.30 1.55 -3.02
CA HIS A 130 15.16 2.57 -2.43
C HIS A 130 15.92 2.00 -1.22
N SER A 131 17.23 1.91 -1.32
CA SER A 131 18.04 1.32 -0.27
C SER A 131 19.25 2.20 0.06
N THR A 132 19.56 2.34 1.35
CA THR A 132 20.80 2.96 1.78
C THR A 132 22.02 2.06 1.57
N ARG A 133 21.79 0.78 1.23
CA ARG A 133 22.83 -0.22 0.95
C ARG A 133 22.87 -0.52 -0.53
N LYS A 134 24.11 -0.71 -1.02
CA LYS A 134 24.38 -1.10 -2.38
C LYS A 134 23.99 -2.57 -2.62
N ALA A 135 23.33 -2.86 -3.73
CA ALA A 135 23.14 -4.22 -4.25
C ALA A 135 24.20 -4.53 -5.32
N ILE A 136 24.28 -5.79 -5.74
CA ILE A 136 25.15 -6.23 -6.82
C ILE A 136 24.30 -6.54 -8.05
N VAL A 137 24.58 -5.88 -9.16
CA VAL A 137 23.89 -6.13 -10.43
C VAL A 137 24.08 -7.59 -10.86
N GLY A 138 22.96 -8.25 -11.21
CA GLY A 138 22.91 -9.66 -11.59
C GLY A 138 22.73 -10.63 -10.42
N GLU A 139 22.77 -10.16 -9.17
CA GLU A 139 22.54 -10.98 -7.98
C GLU A 139 21.04 -11.13 -7.71
N GLU A 140 20.66 -12.29 -7.14
CA GLU A 140 19.32 -12.52 -6.61
C GLU A 140 19.25 -12.03 -5.16
N ILE A 141 18.19 -11.28 -4.85
CA ILE A 141 17.91 -10.75 -3.51
C ILE A 141 16.48 -11.08 -3.11
N GLY A 142 16.24 -11.14 -1.80
CA GLY A 142 14.90 -11.18 -1.23
C GLY A 142 14.36 -9.77 -1.02
N LEU A 143 13.06 -9.59 -1.24
CA LEU A 143 12.33 -8.40 -0.84
C LEU A 143 11.42 -8.73 0.34
N HIS A 144 11.54 -7.96 1.39
CA HIS A 144 10.71 -8.06 2.58
C HIS A 144 9.96 -6.75 2.77
N PHE A 145 8.69 -6.84 3.12
CA PHE A 145 7.77 -5.75 3.44
C PHE A 145 6.75 -6.25 4.46
N GLU A 146 6.17 -5.36 5.25
CA GLU A 146 5.16 -5.71 6.24
C GLU A 146 3.73 -5.52 5.68
N PRO A 147 2.68 -6.00 6.36
CA PRO A 147 1.30 -5.77 5.93
C PRO A 147 0.95 -4.28 5.78
N GLU A 148 1.50 -3.42 6.62
CA GLU A 148 1.30 -1.98 6.63
C GLU A 148 1.98 -1.27 5.45
N ASP A 149 2.96 -1.91 4.81
CA ASP A 149 3.65 -1.39 3.63
C ASP A 149 2.85 -1.63 2.32
N ILE A 150 1.74 -2.39 2.42
CA ILE A 150 0.86 -2.72 1.29
C ILE A 150 -0.37 -1.82 1.36
N HIS A 151 -0.58 -1.00 0.35
CA HIS A 151 -1.82 -0.26 0.15
C HIS A 151 -2.61 -0.82 -1.04
N ILE A 152 -3.93 -0.99 -0.87
CA ILE A 152 -4.80 -1.63 -1.88
C ILE A 152 -5.78 -0.61 -2.43
N MET A 153 -5.69 -0.37 -3.73
CA MET A 153 -6.59 0.54 -4.46
C MET A 153 -7.64 -0.24 -5.25
N ARG A 154 -8.90 0.16 -5.15
CA ARG A 154 -9.95 -0.31 -6.05
C ARG A 154 -9.81 0.32 -7.43
N LEU A 155 -10.14 -0.45 -8.45
CA LEU A 155 -10.11 0.07 -9.82
C LEU A 155 -11.23 1.10 -10.04
N ASN A 156 -10.85 2.31 -10.46
CA ASN A 156 -11.76 3.43 -10.77
C ASN A 156 -12.62 3.93 -9.59
N GLU A 157 -12.16 3.75 -8.35
CA GLU A 157 -12.82 4.32 -7.17
C GLU A 157 -12.66 5.84 -7.16
N THR A 158 -13.74 6.56 -6.84
CA THR A 158 -13.72 8.00 -6.60
C THR A 158 -13.44 8.30 -5.14
N GLU A 159 -13.02 9.54 -4.80
CA GLU A 159 -12.81 9.97 -3.41
C GLU A 159 -14.06 9.76 -2.55
N GLU A 160 -15.24 10.12 -3.07
CA GLU A 160 -16.53 9.93 -2.36
C GLU A 160 -16.83 8.44 -2.09
N GLU A 161 -16.51 7.56 -3.04
CA GLU A 161 -16.72 6.11 -2.88
C GLU A 161 -15.70 5.50 -1.90
N PHE A 162 -14.47 5.99 -1.92
CA PHE A 162 -13.42 5.59 -0.97
C PHE A 162 -13.80 5.97 0.46
N ASP A 163 -14.14 7.23 0.70
CA ASP A 163 -14.54 7.73 2.02
C ASP A 163 -15.75 6.98 2.56
N ALA A 164 -16.79 6.80 1.73
CA ALA A 164 -17.99 6.06 2.11
C ALA A 164 -17.70 4.60 2.48
N ARG A 165 -16.79 3.96 1.76
CA ARG A 165 -16.37 2.57 2.03
C ARG A 165 -15.63 2.46 3.36
N ILE A 166 -14.71 3.38 3.64
CA ILE A 166 -13.96 3.38 4.89
C ILE A 166 -14.89 3.65 6.07
N GLU A 167 -15.82 4.61 5.97
CA GLU A 167 -16.81 4.88 7.02
C GLU A 167 -17.67 3.64 7.31
N GLU A 168 -18.23 2.99 6.26
CA GLU A 168 -19.05 1.79 6.42
C GLU A 168 -18.26 0.64 7.07
N TYR A 169 -16.99 0.48 6.67
CA TYR A 169 -16.13 -0.56 7.19
C TYR A 169 -15.82 -0.39 8.68
N VAL A 170 -15.46 0.84 9.09
CA VAL A 170 -15.19 1.18 10.49
C VAL A 170 -16.43 0.99 11.35
N GLU A 171 -17.62 1.39 10.88
CA GLU A 171 -18.87 1.19 11.61
C GLU A 171 -19.18 -0.29 11.85
N VAL A 172 -18.90 -1.16 10.87
CA VAL A 172 -19.09 -2.61 10.99
C VAL A 172 -18.12 -3.21 12.00
N GLU A 173 -16.84 -2.85 11.94
CA GLU A 173 -15.85 -3.33 12.90
C GLU A 173 -16.18 -2.92 14.36
N GLU A 174 -16.60 -1.68 14.57
CA GLU A 174 -17.00 -1.21 15.90
C GLU A 174 -18.22 -1.97 16.43
N GLN A 175 -19.19 -2.28 15.57
CA GLN A 175 -20.36 -3.07 15.95
C GLN A 175 -19.99 -4.52 16.30
N GLU A 176 -19.14 -5.16 15.52
CA GLU A 176 -18.64 -6.52 15.79
C GLU A 176 -17.81 -6.59 17.05
N ALA A 177 -16.91 -5.64 17.28
CA ALA A 177 -16.12 -5.53 18.50
C ALA A 177 -17.01 -5.32 19.74
N GLY A 178 -18.05 -4.49 19.63
CA GLY A 178 -19.05 -4.28 20.69
C GLY A 178 -19.82 -5.55 21.03
N LEU A 179 -20.19 -6.33 20.01
CA LEU A 179 -20.90 -7.61 20.19
C LEU A 179 -20.01 -8.68 20.86
N ILE A 180 -18.74 -8.77 20.47
CA ILE A 180 -17.78 -9.70 21.05
C ILE A 180 -17.59 -9.41 22.55
N ASN A 181 -17.39 -8.13 22.91
CA ASN A 181 -17.23 -7.70 24.30
C ASN A 181 -18.47 -8.03 25.15
N ALA A 182 -19.68 -7.82 24.62
CA ALA A 182 -20.93 -8.16 25.31
C ALA A 182 -21.07 -9.68 25.57
N ILE A 183 -20.68 -10.51 24.61
CA ILE A 183 -20.69 -11.97 24.74
C ILE A 183 -19.68 -12.44 25.80
N GLU A 184 -18.51 -11.82 25.86
CA GLU A 184 -17.48 -12.15 26.86
C GLU A 184 -17.93 -11.78 28.28
N GLU A 185 -18.57 -10.62 28.46
CA GLU A 185 -19.14 -10.19 29.75
C GLU A 185 -20.23 -11.14 30.23
N GLU A 186 -21.16 -11.56 29.35
CA GLU A 186 -22.20 -12.55 29.72
C GLU A 186 -21.61 -13.91 30.16
N ARG A 187 -20.55 -14.37 29.46
CA ARG A 187 -19.88 -15.64 29.83
C ARG A 187 -19.16 -15.57 31.18
N ASP A 188 -18.58 -14.43 31.51
CA ASP A 188 -17.91 -14.22 32.79
C ASP A 188 -18.90 -14.11 33.93
N GLU A 189 -20.08 -13.54 33.73
CA GLU A 189 -21.17 -13.53 34.71
C GLU A 189 -21.73 -14.93 34.95
N GLU A 190 -21.92 -15.77 33.94
CA GLU A 190 -22.39 -17.16 34.09
C GLU A 190 -21.37 -18.04 34.81
N ASN A 191 -20.07 -17.82 34.65
CA ASN A 191 -19.01 -18.59 35.29
C ASN A 191 -18.77 -18.19 36.77
N ASN A 192 -19.32 -17.08 37.23
CA ASN A 192 -19.20 -16.60 38.62
C ASN A 192 -20.41 -16.95 39.52
N LEU A 193 -21.39 -17.71 39.03
CA LEU A 193 -22.55 -18.25 39.75
C LEU A 193 -22.37 -19.72 40.05
#